data_fb68f2e061a6631063b5e45dd3c260f6
#
_entry.id   fb68f2e061a6631063b5e45dd3c260f6
#
_cell.length_a   1.000
_cell.length_b   1.000
_cell.length_c   1.000
_cell.angle_alpha   90.00
_cell.angle_beta   90.00
_cell.angle_gamma   90.00
#
_symmetry.space_group_name_H-M   'P 1'
#
loop_
_entity.id
_entity.type
_entity.pdbx_description
1 polymer ?
#
loop_
_entity_poly.entity_id
_entity_poly.type
_entity_poly.pdbx_seq_one_letter_code
_entity_poly.pdbx_strand_id
1 'polypeptide(L)'
;MEKAAFEATLKTYVGTAAGPPTVGPDLVNEAMIRHWCEVTGDANPIYTDAASAKQSVHGGIVAPPAMLQAWILRGLEMASPESKYTDGQIELGRLFVEAGYSSVVATNCEQEYRRYLRPGDRVVAETIFESISDEKATALGIGYFIDTRTVFRDQHGEEVGWMKFRILRFKPNIAASQESSPSAAPNPRPRRLRPPLGHDNKWWWDGIAAGELRIQRCKSCQT
;
A
#
# COMPACT_ATOMS: atom_id res chain seq x y z
N MET A 1 0.23 22.20 20.96
CA MET A 1 0.88 23.19 20.03
C MET A 1 -0.19 24.17 19.59
N GLU A 2 0.09 25.47 19.58
CA GLU A 2 -0.86 26.45 19.04
C GLU A 2 -1.06 26.22 17.53
N LYS A 3 -2.27 26.50 17.03
CA LYS A 3 -2.64 26.26 15.62
C LYS A 3 -1.71 26.97 14.66
N ALA A 4 -1.40 28.24 14.93
CA ALA A 4 -0.52 29.04 14.06
C ALA A 4 0.89 28.46 13.96
N ALA A 5 1.45 27.96 15.07
CA ALA A 5 2.75 27.32 15.10
C ALA A 5 2.73 25.97 14.34
N PHE A 6 1.65 25.20 14.48
CA PHE A 6 1.44 23.97 13.73
C PHE A 6 1.42 24.23 12.23
N GLU A 7 0.59 25.16 11.77
CA GLU A 7 0.47 25.51 10.35
C GLU A 7 1.78 26.09 9.78
N ALA A 8 2.52 26.86 10.57
CA ALA A 8 3.86 27.32 10.18
C ALA A 8 4.81 26.15 9.98
N THR A 9 4.78 25.15 10.87
CA THR A 9 5.58 23.94 10.75
C THR A 9 5.17 23.12 9.51
N LEU A 10 3.88 22.96 9.22
CA LEU A 10 3.41 22.26 8.02
C LEU A 10 3.97 22.87 6.72
N LYS A 11 4.05 24.19 6.65
CA LYS A 11 4.58 24.90 5.47
C LYS A 11 6.04 24.58 5.20
N THR A 12 6.83 24.23 6.21
CA THR A 12 8.24 23.87 6.03
C THR A 12 8.44 22.54 5.30
N TYR A 13 7.43 21.67 5.29
CA TYR A 13 7.50 20.41 4.56
C TYR A 13 7.25 20.57 3.06
N VAL A 14 6.50 21.59 2.64
CA VAL A 14 6.13 21.77 1.23
C VAL A 14 7.38 22.00 0.37
N GLY A 15 7.50 21.23 -0.71
CA GLY A 15 8.65 21.22 -1.61
C GLY A 15 9.84 20.39 -1.13
N THR A 16 9.77 19.79 0.08
CA THR A 16 10.86 18.95 0.57
C THR A 16 10.65 17.47 0.20
N ALA A 17 11.74 16.70 0.23
CA ALA A 17 11.67 15.25 0.07
C ALA A 17 10.89 14.62 1.22
N ALA A 18 9.98 13.72 0.90
CA ALA A 18 9.20 12.97 1.89
C ALA A 18 10.03 11.86 2.57
N GLY A 19 11.21 11.58 2.04
CA GLY A 19 12.17 10.62 2.54
C GLY A 19 13.29 10.40 1.52
N PRO A 20 14.24 9.50 1.81
CA PRO A 20 15.25 9.11 0.84
C PRO A 20 14.61 8.38 -0.34
N PRO A 21 15.27 8.36 -1.52
CA PRO A 21 14.81 7.58 -2.66
C PRO A 21 14.54 6.12 -2.27
N THR A 22 13.40 5.61 -2.68
CA THR A 22 13.03 4.20 -2.46
C THR A 22 13.46 3.38 -3.65
N VAL A 23 14.42 2.49 -3.45
CA VAL A 23 14.83 1.51 -4.47
C VAL A 23 13.98 0.26 -4.32
N GLY A 24 13.38 -0.20 -5.42
CA GLY A 24 12.61 -1.44 -5.44
C GLY A 24 13.48 -2.62 -4.97
N PRO A 25 13.00 -3.47 -4.04
CA PRO A 25 13.78 -4.60 -3.53
C PRO A 25 14.11 -5.61 -4.62
N ASP A 26 13.20 -5.79 -5.56
CA ASP A 26 13.32 -6.76 -6.66
C ASP A 26 13.38 -6.07 -8.02
N LEU A 27 13.95 -6.76 -8.99
CA LEU A 27 13.79 -6.41 -10.40
C LEU A 27 12.37 -6.72 -10.85
N VAL A 28 11.87 -5.97 -11.83
CA VAL A 28 10.65 -6.34 -12.54
C VAL A 28 10.81 -7.76 -13.07
N ASN A 29 9.84 -8.62 -12.81
CA ASN A 29 9.93 -10.04 -13.13
C ASN A 29 8.58 -10.62 -13.55
N GLU A 30 8.64 -11.67 -14.38
CA GLU A 30 7.45 -12.30 -14.96
C GLU A 30 6.58 -13.01 -13.92
N ALA A 31 7.16 -13.53 -12.84
CA ALA A 31 6.40 -14.21 -11.80
C ALA A 31 5.44 -13.24 -11.09
N MET A 32 5.93 -12.06 -10.70
CA MET A 32 5.11 -11.03 -10.06
C MET A 32 4.07 -10.45 -11.04
N ILE A 33 4.45 -10.26 -12.31
CA ILE A 33 3.51 -9.83 -13.37
C ILE A 33 2.36 -10.84 -13.49
N ARG A 34 2.68 -12.14 -13.59
CA ARG A 34 1.67 -13.19 -13.68
C ARG A 34 0.72 -13.18 -12.48
N HIS A 35 1.24 -13.13 -11.27
CA HIS A 35 0.41 -13.09 -10.05
C HIS A 35 -0.46 -11.85 -9.98
N TRP A 36 0.04 -10.70 -10.40
CA TRP A 36 -0.77 -9.49 -10.51
C TRP A 36 -1.94 -9.68 -11.47
N CYS A 37 -1.68 -10.20 -12.67
CA CYS A 37 -2.71 -10.44 -13.67
C CYS A 37 -3.75 -11.46 -13.17
N GLU A 38 -3.33 -12.52 -12.47
CA GLU A 38 -4.22 -13.50 -11.86
C GLU A 38 -5.15 -12.85 -10.82
N VAL A 39 -4.61 -12.02 -9.94
CA VAL A 39 -5.38 -11.37 -8.86
C VAL A 39 -6.34 -10.31 -9.40
N THR A 40 -5.92 -9.55 -10.41
CA THR A 40 -6.74 -8.47 -10.99
C THR A 40 -7.68 -8.96 -12.10
N GLY A 41 -7.50 -10.19 -12.57
CA GLY A 41 -8.24 -10.72 -13.72
C GLY A 41 -7.82 -10.09 -15.06
N ASP A 42 -6.61 -9.53 -15.14
CA ASP A 42 -6.09 -8.93 -16.38
C ASP A 42 -5.59 -10.03 -17.32
N ALA A 43 -6.37 -10.32 -18.34
CA ALA A 43 -6.09 -11.39 -19.32
C ALA A 43 -5.35 -10.88 -20.57
N ASN A 44 -4.78 -9.68 -20.58
CA ASN A 44 -4.07 -9.16 -21.73
C ASN A 44 -2.79 -10.00 -21.99
N PRO A 45 -2.69 -10.68 -23.16
CA PRO A 45 -1.62 -11.63 -23.42
C PRO A 45 -0.23 -10.99 -23.50
N ILE A 46 -0.11 -9.68 -23.69
CA ILE A 46 1.20 -9.01 -23.72
C ILE A 46 1.93 -9.07 -22.37
N TYR A 47 1.23 -9.39 -21.28
CA TYR A 47 1.80 -9.49 -19.94
C TYR A 47 2.23 -10.92 -19.56
N THR A 48 1.62 -11.94 -20.18
CA THR A 48 1.79 -13.33 -19.71
C THR A 48 2.12 -14.33 -20.81
N ASP A 49 1.96 -13.98 -22.09
CA ASP A 49 2.30 -14.84 -23.23
C ASP A 49 3.45 -14.24 -24.05
N ALA A 50 4.59 -14.90 -24.02
CA ALA A 50 5.82 -14.42 -24.67
C ALA A 50 5.69 -14.31 -26.20
N ALA A 51 4.89 -15.18 -26.85
CA ALA A 51 4.72 -15.15 -28.31
C ALA A 51 3.88 -13.95 -28.73
N SER A 52 2.78 -13.69 -28.05
CA SER A 52 1.92 -12.52 -28.25
C SER A 52 2.67 -11.22 -27.93
N ALA A 53 3.40 -11.19 -26.83
CA ALA A 53 4.18 -10.03 -26.41
C ALA A 53 5.28 -9.68 -27.44
N LYS A 54 5.93 -10.68 -28.00
CA LYS A 54 6.95 -10.50 -29.06
C LYS A 54 6.39 -9.90 -30.34
N GLN A 55 5.13 -10.21 -30.66
CA GLN A 55 4.43 -9.67 -31.85
C GLN A 55 3.83 -8.30 -31.61
N SER A 56 3.75 -7.84 -30.34
CA SER A 56 3.23 -6.54 -29.99
C SER A 56 4.24 -5.42 -30.27
N VAL A 57 3.78 -4.17 -30.14
CA VAL A 57 4.64 -2.97 -30.25
C VAL A 57 5.75 -2.95 -29.19
N HIS A 58 5.62 -3.76 -28.13
CA HIS A 58 6.59 -3.84 -27.06
C HIS A 58 7.75 -4.81 -27.37
N GLY A 59 7.57 -5.76 -28.30
CA GLY A 59 8.59 -6.73 -28.70
C GLY A 59 8.99 -7.74 -27.63
N GLY A 60 8.22 -7.87 -26.54
CA GLY A 60 8.44 -8.78 -25.41
C GLY A 60 7.50 -8.49 -24.26
N ILE A 61 7.55 -9.32 -23.21
CA ILE A 61 6.74 -9.16 -22.00
C ILE A 61 6.99 -7.77 -21.37
N VAL A 62 5.91 -7.14 -20.96
CA VAL A 62 5.92 -5.89 -20.19
C VAL A 62 5.05 -6.04 -18.95
N ALA A 63 5.30 -5.22 -17.93
CA ALA A 63 4.47 -5.17 -16.75
C ALA A 63 3.23 -4.29 -16.98
N PRO A 64 2.06 -4.66 -16.46
CA PRO A 64 0.91 -3.76 -16.41
C PRO A 64 1.29 -2.40 -15.79
N PRO A 65 0.94 -1.27 -16.41
CA PRO A 65 1.32 0.05 -15.86
C PRO A 65 0.85 0.27 -14.42
N ALA A 66 -0.33 -0.24 -14.08
CA ALA A 66 -0.90 -0.16 -12.72
C ALA A 66 -0.04 -0.83 -11.64
N MET A 67 0.93 -1.68 -12.01
CA MET A 67 1.90 -2.27 -11.08
C MET A 67 3.01 -1.32 -10.65
N LEU A 68 3.12 -0.11 -11.22
CA LEU A 68 4.27 0.76 -11.00
C LEU A 68 4.63 0.94 -9.52
N GLN A 69 3.63 1.17 -8.67
CA GLN A 69 3.82 1.32 -7.23
C GLN A 69 4.20 0.00 -6.53
N ALA A 70 3.75 -1.15 -7.07
CA ALA A 70 4.02 -2.44 -6.44
C ALA A 70 5.52 -2.78 -6.42
N TRP A 71 6.29 -2.29 -7.38
CA TRP A 71 7.73 -2.56 -7.50
C TRP A 71 8.59 -1.88 -6.43
N ILE A 72 8.05 -0.91 -5.69
CA ILE A 72 8.76 -0.18 -4.63
C ILE A 72 8.28 -0.56 -3.22
N LEU A 73 7.39 -1.56 -3.09
CA LEU A 73 6.92 -2.02 -1.78
C LEU A 73 8.04 -2.70 -1.01
N ARG A 74 8.31 -2.23 0.20
CA ARG A 74 9.44 -2.66 1.04
C ARG A 74 9.13 -3.83 1.98
N GLY A 75 7.90 -4.35 1.94
CA GLY A 75 7.47 -5.43 2.84
C GLY A 75 7.00 -4.95 4.22
N LEU A 76 6.52 -5.91 5.02
CA LEU A 76 5.85 -5.63 6.29
C LEU A 76 6.80 -5.16 7.40
N GLU A 77 8.07 -5.52 7.36
CA GLU A 77 9.05 -5.13 8.38
C GLU A 77 9.16 -3.61 8.53
N MET A 78 9.07 -2.89 7.42
CA MET A 78 9.11 -1.43 7.40
C MET A 78 7.85 -0.79 7.99
N ALA A 79 6.73 -1.51 8.00
CA ALA A 79 5.46 -1.08 8.58
C ALA A 79 5.28 -1.50 10.04
N SER A 80 6.22 -2.27 10.61
CA SER A 80 6.17 -2.71 12.00
C SER A 80 6.28 -1.52 12.95
N PRO A 81 5.50 -1.50 14.04
CA PRO A 81 5.64 -0.50 15.10
C PRO A 81 7.03 -0.50 15.75
N GLU A 82 7.75 -1.62 15.70
CA GLU A 82 9.12 -1.75 16.21
C GLU A 82 10.17 -1.28 15.21
N SER A 83 9.78 -0.96 13.98
CA SER A 83 10.71 -0.45 12.96
C SER A 83 11.36 0.84 13.43
N LYS A 84 12.69 0.87 13.37
CA LYS A 84 13.49 2.08 13.64
C LYS A 84 13.57 3.00 12.43
N TYR A 85 12.94 2.60 11.33
CA TYR A 85 12.91 3.42 10.12
C TYR A 85 12.08 4.68 10.38
N THR A 86 12.63 5.83 10.00
CA THR A 86 11.91 7.10 9.99
C THR A 86 12.22 7.85 8.70
N ASP A 87 11.23 8.57 8.23
CA ASP A 87 11.35 9.49 7.10
C ASP A 87 10.39 10.67 7.32
N GLY A 88 10.42 11.64 6.41
CA GLY A 88 9.57 12.82 6.49
C GLY A 88 8.06 12.50 6.51
N GLN A 89 7.62 11.40 5.88
CA GLN A 89 6.21 10.99 5.92
C GLN A 89 5.80 10.51 7.31
N ILE A 90 6.65 9.72 7.96
CA ILE A 90 6.42 9.22 9.32
C ILE A 90 6.44 10.38 10.31
N GLU A 91 7.43 11.29 10.18
CA GLU A 91 7.56 12.45 11.05
C GLU A 91 6.36 13.40 10.93
N LEU A 92 5.96 13.72 9.69
CA LEU A 92 4.76 14.52 9.44
C LEU A 92 3.51 13.83 10.00
N GLY A 93 3.40 12.49 9.83
CA GLY A 93 2.31 11.69 10.39
C GLY A 93 2.21 11.81 11.91
N ARG A 94 3.34 11.73 12.62
CA ARG A 94 3.41 11.92 14.09
C ARG A 94 2.99 13.32 14.50
N LEU A 95 3.48 14.34 13.79
CA LEU A 95 3.11 15.73 14.03
C LEU A 95 1.58 15.96 13.95
N PHE A 96 0.93 15.35 12.95
CA PHE A 96 -0.54 15.38 12.83
C PHE A 96 -1.25 14.68 13.98
N VAL A 97 -0.77 13.50 14.39
CA VAL A 97 -1.34 12.75 15.53
C VAL A 97 -1.22 13.55 16.83
N GLU A 98 -0.06 14.13 17.10
CA GLU A 98 0.19 14.97 18.27
C GLU A 98 -0.69 16.23 18.29
N ALA A 99 -1.00 16.79 17.13
CA ALA A 99 -1.93 17.91 16.98
C ALA A 99 -3.42 17.47 17.03
N GLY A 100 -3.68 16.16 17.17
CA GLY A 100 -5.02 15.58 17.29
C GLY A 100 -5.70 15.22 15.97
N TYR A 101 -5.01 15.27 14.82
CA TYR A 101 -5.50 14.83 13.52
C TYR A 101 -5.09 13.37 13.27
N SER A 102 -5.65 12.46 14.09
CA SER A 102 -5.23 11.06 14.15
C SER A 102 -5.77 10.19 13.02
N SER A 103 -6.84 10.61 12.37
CA SER A 103 -7.47 9.85 11.29
C SER A 103 -6.86 10.20 9.94
N VAL A 104 -6.82 9.22 9.04
CA VAL A 104 -6.32 9.39 7.67
C VAL A 104 -7.19 8.65 6.67
N VAL A 105 -7.40 9.25 5.51
CA VAL A 105 -8.06 8.61 4.37
C VAL A 105 -7.41 9.07 3.07
N ALA A 106 -7.26 8.15 2.13
CA ALA A 106 -6.87 8.48 0.76
C ALA A 106 -8.08 9.09 0.03
N THR A 107 -7.87 10.19 -0.69
CA THR A 107 -8.96 10.89 -1.39
C THR A 107 -8.79 10.90 -2.90
N ASN A 108 -7.57 11.06 -3.40
CA ASN A 108 -7.29 11.15 -4.83
C ASN A 108 -5.98 10.46 -5.16
N CYS A 109 -5.94 9.83 -6.34
CA CYS A 109 -4.74 9.30 -6.94
C CYS A 109 -4.76 9.61 -8.43
N GLU A 110 -3.70 10.26 -8.91
CA GLU A 110 -3.48 10.54 -10.32
C GLU A 110 -2.13 9.95 -10.72
N GLN A 111 -2.09 9.26 -11.84
CA GLN A 111 -0.87 8.59 -12.32
C GLN A 111 -0.70 8.83 -13.81
N GLU A 112 0.55 8.99 -14.21
CA GLU A 112 0.92 9.02 -15.61
C GLU A 112 2.06 8.03 -15.85
N TYR A 113 1.95 7.27 -16.92
CA TYR A 113 2.90 6.24 -17.31
C TYR A 113 3.59 6.68 -18.61
N ARG A 114 4.93 6.84 -18.57
CA ARG A 114 5.74 7.29 -19.72
C ARG A 114 6.12 6.12 -20.61
N ARG A 115 6.47 5.00 -20.01
CA ARG A 115 6.74 3.74 -20.70
C ARG A 115 6.36 2.53 -19.86
N TYR A 116 6.19 1.41 -20.52
CA TYR A 116 6.02 0.14 -19.83
C TYR A 116 7.35 -0.35 -19.26
N LEU A 117 7.29 -0.90 -18.07
CA LEU A 117 8.42 -1.58 -17.45
C LEU A 117 8.58 -2.97 -18.07
N ARG A 118 9.84 -3.42 -18.13
CA ARG A 118 10.21 -4.73 -18.68
C ARG A 118 10.83 -5.61 -17.60
N PRO A 119 10.71 -6.95 -17.70
CA PRO A 119 11.52 -7.83 -16.86
C PRO A 119 13.00 -7.43 -16.91
N GLY A 120 13.62 -7.27 -15.73
CA GLY A 120 14.97 -6.77 -15.57
C GLY A 120 15.10 -5.28 -15.24
N ASP A 121 14.07 -4.46 -15.42
CA ASP A 121 14.05 -3.07 -14.94
C ASP A 121 14.11 -3.04 -13.40
N ARG A 122 14.78 -2.03 -12.84
CA ARG A 122 14.75 -1.71 -11.41
C ARG A 122 14.11 -0.35 -11.22
N VAL A 123 13.10 -0.29 -10.38
CA VAL A 123 12.37 0.95 -10.13
C VAL A 123 12.96 1.68 -8.93
N VAL A 124 13.17 2.98 -9.07
CA VAL A 124 13.53 3.91 -8.01
C VAL A 124 12.43 4.97 -7.93
N ALA A 125 11.95 5.26 -6.72
CA ALA A 125 10.91 6.27 -6.49
C ALA A 125 11.43 7.39 -5.60
N GLU A 126 11.19 8.62 -6.01
CA GLU A 126 11.48 9.84 -5.27
C GLU A 126 10.17 10.57 -4.99
N THR A 127 9.89 10.82 -3.72
CA THR A 127 8.64 11.43 -3.29
C THR A 127 8.91 12.77 -2.62
N ILE A 128 8.14 13.80 -3.00
CA ILE A 128 8.14 15.11 -2.35
C ILE A 128 6.75 15.42 -1.79
N PHE A 129 6.71 16.29 -0.78
CA PHE A 129 5.46 16.94 -0.37
C PHE A 129 5.16 18.08 -1.33
N GLU A 130 4.19 17.88 -2.22
CA GLU A 130 3.86 18.87 -3.25
C GLU A 130 3.04 20.02 -2.67
N SER A 131 2.06 19.72 -1.82
CA SER A 131 1.26 20.72 -1.14
C SER A 131 0.66 20.23 0.18
N ILE A 132 0.38 21.16 1.09
CA ILE A 132 -0.43 20.94 2.28
C ILE A 132 -1.44 22.08 2.33
N SER A 133 -2.74 21.75 2.38
CA SER A 133 -3.80 22.76 2.38
C SER A 133 -3.86 23.51 3.72
N ASP A 134 -4.54 24.64 3.75
CA ASP A 134 -5.09 25.16 5.00
C ASP A 134 -6.10 24.19 5.58
N GLU A 135 -6.45 24.36 6.87
CA GLU A 135 -7.47 23.53 7.52
C GLU A 135 -8.81 23.63 6.80
N LYS A 136 -9.42 22.50 6.53
CA LYS A 136 -10.70 22.37 5.83
C LYS A 136 -11.72 21.63 6.67
N ALA A 137 -12.94 22.11 6.71
CA ALA A 137 -14.10 21.35 7.18
C ALA A 137 -14.56 20.40 6.07
N THR A 138 -14.75 19.14 6.41
CA THR A 138 -15.21 18.09 5.50
C THR A 138 -16.36 17.29 6.15
N ALA A 139 -17.02 16.45 5.38
CA ALA A 139 -18.04 15.54 5.93
C ALA A 139 -17.46 14.56 6.97
N LEU A 140 -16.17 14.21 6.87
CA LEU A 140 -15.49 13.30 7.80
C LEU A 140 -14.99 13.99 9.07
N GLY A 141 -14.82 15.32 9.03
CA GLY A 141 -14.30 16.13 10.12
C GLY A 141 -13.43 17.27 9.62
N ILE A 142 -12.72 17.91 10.53
CA ILE A 142 -11.83 19.03 10.22
C ILE A 142 -10.40 18.52 10.03
N GLY A 143 -9.73 18.94 8.96
CA GLY A 143 -8.39 18.44 8.66
C GLY A 143 -7.67 19.14 7.53
N TYR A 144 -6.58 18.54 7.10
CA TYR A 144 -5.67 19.06 6.08
C TYR A 144 -5.51 18.03 4.96
N PHE A 145 -5.56 18.49 3.73
CA PHE A 145 -5.17 17.68 2.58
C PHE A 145 -3.66 17.78 2.37
N ILE A 146 -3.04 16.65 2.16
CA ILE A 146 -1.61 16.53 1.87
C ILE A 146 -1.47 15.88 0.50
N ASP A 147 -0.84 16.57 -0.42
CA ASP A 147 -0.46 16.05 -1.73
C ASP A 147 1.00 15.65 -1.71
N THR A 148 1.27 14.44 -2.12
CA THR A 148 2.61 13.99 -2.43
C THR A 148 2.74 13.74 -3.94
N ARG A 149 3.91 14.04 -4.48
CA ARG A 149 4.27 13.69 -5.85
C ARG A 149 5.44 12.72 -5.83
N THR A 150 5.24 11.55 -6.42
CA THR A 150 6.25 10.51 -6.58
C THR A 150 6.64 10.43 -8.04
N VAL A 151 7.92 10.53 -8.34
CA VAL A 151 8.49 10.26 -9.67
C VAL A 151 9.16 8.90 -9.62
N PHE A 152 8.84 8.07 -10.59
CA PHE A 152 9.43 6.73 -10.73
C PHE A 152 10.43 6.75 -11.87
N ARG A 153 11.62 6.23 -11.61
CA ARG A 153 12.71 6.11 -12.58
C ARG A 153 13.18 4.67 -12.67
N ASP A 154 13.76 4.34 -13.81
CA ASP A 154 14.46 3.08 -13.96
C ASP A 154 15.92 3.16 -13.41
N GLN A 155 16.68 2.07 -13.57
CA GLN A 155 18.08 1.98 -13.17
C GLN A 155 19.03 2.93 -13.93
N HIS A 156 18.58 3.52 -15.02
CA HIS A 156 19.34 4.48 -15.85
C HIS A 156 18.95 5.92 -15.56
N GLY A 157 17.98 6.15 -14.66
CA GLY A 157 17.46 7.47 -14.30
C GLY A 157 16.37 7.97 -15.26
N GLU A 158 15.92 7.16 -16.23
CA GLU A 158 14.82 7.50 -17.12
C GLU A 158 13.50 7.52 -16.34
N GLU A 159 12.70 8.58 -16.49
CA GLU A 159 11.38 8.67 -15.89
C GLU A 159 10.41 7.71 -16.57
N VAL A 160 9.92 6.73 -15.81
CA VAL A 160 8.96 5.72 -16.29
C VAL A 160 7.51 6.09 -15.97
N GLY A 161 7.31 7.02 -15.06
CA GLY A 161 5.99 7.55 -14.70
C GLY A 161 6.04 8.38 -13.42
N TRP A 162 4.90 8.95 -13.07
CA TRP A 162 4.73 9.65 -11.81
C TRP A 162 3.35 9.39 -11.20
N MET A 163 3.23 9.65 -9.90
CA MET A 163 1.98 9.57 -9.15
C MET A 163 1.83 10.80 -8.27
N LYS A 164 0.66 11.41 -8.31
CA LYS A 164 0.20 12.37 -7.32
C LYS A 164 -0.82 11.69 -6.42
N PHE A 165 -0.57 11.69 -5.12
CA PHE A 165 -1.41 11.02 -4.15
C PHE A 165 -1.84 12.02 -3.08
N ARG A 166 -3.16 12.10 -2.85
CA ARG A 166 -3.75 13.00 -1.87
C ARG A 166 -4.36 12.21 -0.73
N ILE A 167 -3.99 12.58 0.48
CA ILE A 167 -4.62 12.09 1.71
C ILE A 167 -5.25 13.26 2.47
N LEU A 168 -6.29 12.94 3.26
CA LEU A 168 -6.85 13.83 4.27
C LEU A 168 -6.42 13.31 5.65
N ARG A 169 -5.72 14.14 6.43
CA ARG A 169 -5.48 13.95 7.86
C ARG A 169 -6.49 14.78 8.64
N PHE A 170 -7.27 14.16 9.54
CA PHE A 170 -8.42 14.87 10.13
C PHE A 170 -8.72 14.44 11.57
N LYS A 171 -9.42 15.32 12.27
CA LYS A 171 -10.12 15.04 13.53
C LYS A 171 -11.53 14.56 13.15
N PRO A 172 -11.91 13.32 13.48
CA PRO A 172 -13.21 12.81 13.08
C PRO A 172 -14.34 13.57 13.75
N ASN A 173 -15.44 13.78 13.03
CA ASN A 173 -16.65 14.30 13.60
C ASN A 173 -17.38 13.18 14.35
N ILE A 174 -17.22 13.15 15.68
CA ILE A 174 -17.76 12.09 16.56
C ILE A 174 -19.29 11.98 16.43
N ALA A 175 -20.00 13.08 16.16
CA ALA A 175 -21.45 13.05 15.96
C ALA A 175 -21.86 12.27 14.70
N ALA A 176 -21.14 12.44 13.58
CA ALA A 176 -21.40 11.71 12.34
C ALA A 176 -21.04 10.21 12.45
N SER A 177 -20.08 9.85 13.30
CA SER A 177 -19.65 8.46 13.51
C SER A 177 -20.68 7.63 14.30
N GLN A 178 -21.54 8.26 15.07
CA GLN A 178 -22.60 7.59 15.83
C GLN A 178 -23.88 7.36 14.99
N GLU A 179 -24.14 8.20 14.00
CA GLU A 179 -25.30 8.05 13.12
C GLU A 179 -25.08 7.04 11.97
N SER A 180 -23.83 6.72 11.63
CA SER A 180 -23.51 5.80 10.53
C SER A 180 -23.34 4.33 10.96
N SER A 181 -23.61 4.00 12.21
CA SER A 181 -23.84 2.61 12.61
C SER A 181 -25.35 2.36 12.59
N PRO A 182 -25.94 1.86 11.50
CA PRO A 182 -27.23 1.24 11.63
C PRO A 182 -26.99 0.13 12.68
N SER A 183 -27.80 0.13 13.73
CA SER A 183 -28.00 -1.05 14.57
C SER A 183 -28.47 -2.16 13.62
N ALA A 184 -27.53 -2.76 12.91
CA ALA A 184 -27.76 -3.97 12.16
C ALA A 184 -28.15 -4.99 13.21
N ALA A 185 -29.42 -5.43 13.18
CA ALA A 185 -29.81 -6.71 13.76
C ALA A 185 -28.68 -7.69 13.46
N PRO A 186 -28.26 -8.54 14.43
CA PRO A 186 -27.08 -9.37 14.27
C PRO A 186 -27.24 -10.15 12.97
N ASN A 187 -26.60 -9.64 11.93
CA ASN A 187 -26.52 -10.30 10.64
C ASN A 187 -25.93 -11.67 10.96
N PRO A 188 -26.65 -12.78 10.75
CA PRO A 188 -26.13 -14.08 11.08
C PRO A 188 -24.77 -14.18 10.40
N ARG A 189 -23.71 -14.25 11.20
CA ARG A 189 -22.34 -14.27 10.67
C ARG A 189 -22.32 -15.27 9.53
N PRO A 190 -21.89 -14.88 8.31
CA PRO A 190 -21.86 -15.79 7.19
C PRO A 190 -21.17 -17.07 7.66
N ARG A 191 -21.84 -18.20 7.46
CA ARG A 191 -21.37 -19.48 7.92
C ARG A 191 -20.00 -19.69 7.28
N ARG A 192 -18.93 -19.57 8.06
CA ARG A 192 -17.58 -19.82 7.55
C ARG A 192 -17.58 -21.22 6.97
N LEU A 193 -17.13 -21.34 5.73
CA LEU A 193 -16.93 -22.64 5.13
C LEU A 193 -16.03 -23.44 6.08
N ARG A 194 -16.49 -24.62 6.50
CA ARG A 194 -15.64 -25.52 7.27
C ARG A 194 -14.50 -25.96 6.34
N PRO A 195 -13.25 -25.86 6.76
CA PRO A 195 -12.16 -26.37 5.94
C PRO A 195 -12.40 -27.87 5.68
N PRO A 196 -12.08 -28.37 4.50
CA PRO A 196 -12.20 -29.81 4.21
C PRO A 196 -11.29 -30.57 5.18
N LEU A 197 -11.90 -31.50 5.94
CA LEU A 197 -11.16 -32.37 6.85
C LEU A 197 -10.54 -33.49 6.01
N GLY A 198 -9.23 -33.44 5.83
CA GLY A 198 -8.44 -34.48 5.17
C GLY A 198 -7.58 -35.27 6.16
N HIS A 199 -6.95 -36.34 5.67
CA HIS A 199 -6.01 -37.15 6.44
C HIS A 199 -4.90 -36.32 7.08
N ASP A 200 -4.45 -35.28 6.39
CA ASP A 200 -3.29 -34.44 6.78
C ASP A 200 -3.60 -33.41 7.85
N ASN A 201 -4.86 -33.00 8.04
CA ASN A 201 -5.24 -31.92 8.94
C ASN A 201 -6.27 -32.30 10.00
N LYS A 202 -6.88 -33.49 9.93
CA LYS A 202 -7.90 -33.93 10.88
C LYS A 202 -7.40 -33.94 12.33
N TRP A 203 -6.20 -34.44 12.57
CA TRP A 203 -5.58 -34.50 13.90
C TRP A 203 -5.43 -33.11 14.55
N TRP A 204 -5.18 -32.07 13.74
CA TRP A 204 -5.07 -30.69 14.21
C TRP A 204 -6.44 -30.12 14.61
N TRP A 205 -7.47 -30.38 13.77
CA TRP A 205 -8.83 -29.93 14.07
C TRP A 205 -9.43 -30.69 15.28
N ASP A 206 -9.11 -31.94 15.44
CA ASP A 206 -9.51 -32.72 16.63
C ASP A 206 -8.85 -32.15 17.90
N GLY A 207 -7.60 -31.71 17.83
CA GLY A 207 -6.92 -30.97 18.91
C GLY A 207 -7.62 -29.68 19.25
N ILE A 208 -7.91 -28.83 18.26
CA ILE A 208 -8.63 -27.56 18.46
C ILE A 208 -10.01 -27.80 19.11
N ALA A 209 -10.73 -28.82 18.66
CA ALA A 209 -12.03 -29.20 19.28
C ALA A 209 -11.90 -29.64 20.73
N ALA A 210 -10.77 -30.23 21.11
CA ALA A 210 -10.44 -30.62 22.49
C ALA A 210 -9.80 -29.49 23.32
N GLY A 211 -9.60 -28.29 22.75
CA GLY A 211 -8.91 -27.16 23.40
C GLY A 211 -7.38 -27.31 23.45
N GLU A 212 -6.82 -28.17 22.60
CA GLU A 212 -5.39 -28.46 22.52
C GLU A 212 -4.78 -27.88 21.25
N LEU A 213 -3.65 -27.18 21.35
CA LEU A 213 -2.84 -26.80 20.20
C LEU A 213 -1.87 -27.94 19.86
N ARG A 214 -2.11 -28.62 18.75
CA ARG A 214 -1.26 -29.68 18.23
C ARG A 214 -0.37 -29.16 17.11
N ILE A 215 0.93 -29.41 17.20
CA ILE A 215 1.94 -28.99 16.23
C ILE A 215 2.62 -30.24 15.67
N GLN A 216 2.78 -30.32 14.35
CA GLN A 216 3.57 -31.38 13.74
C GLN A 216 5.04 -31.20 14.12
N ARG A 217 5.70 -32.34 14.43
CA ARG A 217 7.12 -32.40 14.70
C ARG A 217 7.78 -33.42 13.78
N CYS A 218 8.84 -33.03 13.14
CA CYS A 218 9.60 -33.93 12.29
C CYS A 218 10.22 -35.05 13.13
N LYS A 219 10.00 -36.31 12.76
CA LYS A 219 10.55 -37.47 13.50
C LYS A 219 12.09 -37.58 13.35
N SER A 220 12.65 -37.07 12.27
CA SER A 220 14.10 -37.17 12.01
C SER A 220 14.89 -36.02 12.62
N CYS A 221 14.45 -34.78 12.54
CA CYS A 221 15.15 -33.61 13.07
C CYS A 221 14.58 -33.08 14.40
N GLN A 222 13.44 -33.58 14.84
CA GLN A 222 12.79 -33.20 16.11
C GLN A 222 12.36 -31.72 16.20
N THR A 223 12.36 -30.98 15.06
CA THR A 223 11.85 -29.60 14.97
C THR A 223 10.43 -29.54 14.42
#